data_953eb73678d436741db3161a48d47c29
#
_entry.id   953eb73678d436741db3161a48d47c29
#
_cell.length_a   1.000
_cell.length_b   1.000
_cell.length_c   1.000
_cell.angle_alpha   90.00
_cell.angle_beta   90.00
_cell.angle_gamma   90.00
#
_symmetry.space_group_name_H-M   'P 1'
#
loop_
_entity.id
_entity.type
_entity.pdbx_description
1 polymer ?
#
loop_
_entity_poly.entity_id
_entity_poly.type
_entity_poly.pdbx_seq_one_letter_code
_entity_poly.pdbx_strand_id
1 'polypeptide(L)'
;MKWLAAHTWMMVLVPLLVVILLSGYMGKPLDLLKDTEVGYLSTDTLLALHLQSEGDVRTKTIRYEAKVEDGSRVLLYLQNDSLDMPQMGDVLLVHTAVHRGGSAGDFNYGLYLRRQGIVGTCWANRANWKVIGDKEDRSLRVLARRCQYDLYNRYKMLGIEGKELGILSALTLGYREDLDADTQRAFSASGAMHVLAVSGLHTGIVWGLVVWILSLGGYCRPLYGERGRRWLMDGCAIALIWAYAFMTGLSPSVLRSALMLTFWVLSALIEQQTSRWNPLLAAAVVILLLNPLALWSVSFQLSFAAVTSIMLLAGRMQSSVLLRGKIWRYIGGLLIVSIAAQIGTMPLSLHYFGQTSNYFALTNLIVIPMAFVLLVLGIGCLAFSWCAIGEWLAAAAKWGTWLLREAVEWVETLPGSTTQLSLHAWSVVALYGAIVCAMLMIRSGKVHWWWLVGIIGCLCGVLSIELIILK
;
A
#
# COMPACT_ATOMS: atom_id res chain seq x y z
N MET A 1 37.55 -7.54 4.01
CA MET A 1 37.13 -7.35 2.61
C MET A 1 35.69 -7.81 2.32
N LYS A 2 35.21 -9.04 2.68
CA LYS A 2 33.83 -9.51 2.43
C LYS A 2 32.77 -8.64 3.09
N TRP A 3 33.02 -8.06 4.26
CA TRP A 3 32.07 -7.14 4.94
C TRP A 3 31.96 -5.80 4.19
N LEU A 4 33.07 -5.23 3.74
CA LEU A 4 33.10 -4.01 2.93
C LEU A 4 32.34 -4.19 1.60
N ALA A 5 32.53 -5.28 0.87
CA ALA A 5 31.83 -5.58 -0.36
C ALA A 5 30.30 -5.74 -0.17
N ALA A 6 29.88 -6.36 0.94
CA ALA A 6 28.45 -6.51 1.27
C ALA A 6 27.75 -5.18 1.64
N HIS A 7 28.53 -4.18 2.10
CA HIS A 7 27.99 -2.90 2.58
C HIS A 7 28.30 -1.72 1.65
N THR A 8 29.04 -1.94 0.54
CA THR A 8 29.44 -0.87 -0.40
C THR A 8 28.23 -0.10 -0.93
N TRP A 9 27.16 -0.81 -1.29
CA TRP A 9 25.94 -0.20 -1.77
C TRP A 9 25.21 0.62 -0.70
N MET A 10 25.22 0.17 0.57
CA MET A 10 24.66 0.98 1.66
C MET A 10 25.43 2.28 1.86
N MET A 11 26.77 2.26 1.71
CA MET A 11 27.61 3.45 1.83
C MET A 11 27.33 4.48 0.73
N VAL A 12 26.80 4.04 -0.42
CA VAL A 12 26.40 4.94 -1.52
C VAL A 12 24.93 5.32 -1.39
N LEU A 13 24.05 4.35 -1.14
CA LEU A 13 22.60 4.58 -1.13
C LEU A 13 22.12 5.40 0.07
N VAL A 14 22.74 5.25 1.24
CA VAL A 14 22.35 6.05 2.42
C VAL A 14 22.73 7.54 2.25
N PRO A 15 23.96 7.92 1.88
CA PRO A 15 24.26 9.31 1.57
C PRO A 15 23.43 9.88 0.42
N LEU A 16 23.21 9.10 -0.64
CA LEU A 16 22.35 9.51 -1.75
C LEU A 16 20.91 9.77 -1.27
N LEU A 17 20.37 8.90 -0.44
CA LEU A 17 19.06 9.08 0.18
C LEU A 17 19.04 10.35 1.04
N VAL A 18 20.06 10.57 1.86
CA VAL A 18 20.19 11.78 2.69
C VAL A 18 20.27 13.03 1.82
N VAL A 19 21.05 13.01 0.73
CA VAL A 19 21.13 14.12 -0.22
C VAL A 19 19.78 14.39 -0.89
N ILE A 20 19.07 13.34 -1.31
CA ILE A 20 17.72 13.47 -1.89
C ILE A 20 16.75 14.04 -0.87
N LEU A 21 16.80 13.57 0.38
CA LEU A 21 15.97 14.09 1.47
C LEU A 21 16.28 15.55 1.78
N LEU A 22 17.57 15.91 1.84
CA LEU A 22 18.00 17.30 2.08
C LEU A 22 17.70 18.22 0.89
N SER A 23 17.96 17.78 -0.34
CA SER A 23 17.64 18.56 -1.54
C SER A 23 16.14 18.71 -1.73
N GLY A 24 15.37 17.65 -1.44
CA GLY A 24 13.92 17.69 -1.39
C GLY A 24 13.39 18.61 -0.30
N TYR A 25 14.08 18.72 0.82
CA TYR A 25 13.72 19.62 1.92
C TYR A 25 14.15 21.09 1.66
N MET A 26 15.26 21.31 0.95
CA MET A 26 15.85 22.65 0.73
C MET A 26 15.49 23.30 -0.62
N GLY A 27 15.07 22.55 -1.63
CA GLY A 27 15.01 23.07 -2.99
C GLY A 27 13.64 23.22 -3.66
N LYS A 28 12.70 22.35 -3.48
CA LYS A 28 11.40 22.40 -4.20
C LYS A 28 10.16 22.01 -3.40
N PRO A 29 10.20 21.24 -2.32
CA PRO A 29 8.99 20.94 -1.56
C PRO A 29 8.44 22.13 -0.81
N LEU A 30 9.30 23.12 -0.47
CA LEU A 30 8.82 24.40 0.07
C LEU A 30 8.13 25.26 -1.01
N ASP A 31 8.57 25.17 -2.28
CA ASP A 31 7.90 25.86 -3.40
C ASP A 31 6.65 25.10 -3.89
N LEU A 32 6.60 23.76 -3.74
CA LEU A 32 5.37 22.97 -3.86
C LEU A 32 4.46 23.11 -2.63
N LEU A 33 5.00 23.55 -1.50
CA LEU A 33 4.28 23.96 -0.29
C LEU A 33 4.01 25.45 -0.27
N LYS A 34 4.85 26.27 -0.91
CA LYS A 34 4.52 27.62 -1.29
C LYS A 34 3.49 27.58 -2.39
N ASP A 35 2.52 28.40 -2.24
CA ASP A 35 1.47 28.71 -3.17
C ASP A 35 2.04 28.94 -4.59
N THR A 36 2.20 27.89 -5.37
CA THR A 36 2.10 28.05 -6.80
C THR A 36 0.72 28.62 -6.99
N GLU A 37 0.65 29.90 -7.27
CA GLU A 37 -0.54 30.58 -7.77
C GLU A 37 -0.88 29.92 -9.11
N VAL A 38 -1.56 28.79 -9.03
CA VAL A 38 -2.22 28.23 -10.19
C VAL A 38 -3.34 29.22 -10.43
N GLY A 39 -3.27 29.96 -11.55
CA GLY A 39 -4.13 31.11 -11.79
C GLY A 39 -5.64 30.84 -11.84
N TYR A 40 -6.06 29.57 -11.70
CA TYR A 40 -7.46 29.14 -11.60
C TYR A 40 -7.89 28.77 -10.16
N LEU A 41 -7.04 28.98 -9.16
CA LEU A 41 -7.42 28.74 -7.78
C LEU A 41 -8.35 29.85 -7.30
N SER A 42 -9.50 29.44 -6.77
CA SER A 42 -10.53 30.31 -6.18
C SER A 42 -11.31 31.21 -7.17
N THR A 43 -11.10 31.08 -8.48
CA THR A 43 -11.88 31.80 -9.50
C THR A 43 -12.64 30.81 -10.36
N ASP A 44 -13.91 31.10 -10.63
CA ASP A 44 -14.71 30.28 -11.57
C ASP A 44 -14.13 30.43 -12.98
N THR A 45 -13.56 29.35 -13.48
CA THR A 45 -12.93 29.29 -14.80
C THR A 45 -13.42 28.07 -15.57
N LEU A 46 -13.32 28.15 -16.89
CA LEU A 46 -13.63 27.03 -17.75
C LEU A 46 -12.38 26.14 -17.86
N LEU A 47 -12.46 24.92 -17.33
CA LEU A 47 -11.35 23.97 -17.28
C LEU A 47 -11.65 22.75 -18.15
N ALA A 48 -10.69 22.34 -18.96
CA ALA A 48 -10.72 21.04 -19.61
C ALA A 48 -10.07 20.00 -18.68
N LEU A 49 -10.88 19.02 -18.24
CA LEU A 49 -10.52 18.01 -17.29
C LEU A 49 -10.53 16.63 -17.94
N HIS A 50 -9.37 15.98 -18.00
CA HIS A 50 -9.22 14.60 -18.47
C HIS A 50 -9.45 13.64 -17.31
N LEU A 51 -10.50 12.82 -17.37
CA LEU A 51 -10.82 11.85 -16.33
C LEU A 51 -9.80 10.71 -16.31
N GLN A 52 -9.16 10.51 -15.14
CA GLN A 52 -8.13 9.49 -14.92
C GLN A 52 -8.61 8.32 -14.07
N SER A 53 -9.83 8.36 -13.56
CA SER A 53 -10.47 7.28 -12.80
C SER A 53 -11.90 7.10 -13.22
N GLU A 54 -12.48 5.93 -12.92
CA GLU A 54 -13.92 5.75 -12.91
C GLU A 54 -14.56 6.59 -11.80
N GLY A 55 -15.86 6.80 -11.90
CA GLY A 55 -16.64 7.57 -10.92
C GLY A 55 -16.87 6.78 -9.64
N ASP A 56 -16.30 7.25 -8.52
CA ASP A 56 -16.64 6.77 -7.17
C ASP A 56 -18.03 7.33 -6.77
N VAL A 57 -19.05 6.51 -6.93
CA VAL A 57 -20.46 6.91 -6.73
C VAL A 57 -20.75 6.98 -5.24
N ARG A 58 -21.07 8.18 -4.76
CA ARG A 58 -21.52 8.45 -3.39
C ARG A 58 -22.99 8.88 -3.41
N THR A 59 -23.58 8.97 -2.24
CA THR A 59 -25.01 9.29 -2.08
C THR A 59 -25.45 10.56 -2.83
N LYS A 60 -24.62 11.63 -2.81
CA LYS A 60 -24.94 12.93 -3.40
C LYS A 60 -24.02 13.36 -4.52
N THR A 61 -22.87 12.72 -4.67
CA THR A 61 -21.83 13.12 -5.60
C THR A 61 -21.10 11.93 -6.19
N ILE A 62 -20.52 12.11 -7.37
CA ILE A 62 -19.62 11.16 -8.00
C ILE A 62 -18.25 11.80 -8.02
N ARG A 63 -17.27 11.11 -7.46
CA ARG A 63 -15.90 11.60 -7.37
C ARG A 63 -15.03 11.01 -8.47
N TYR A 64 -14.30 11.86 -9.16
CA TYR A 64 -13.31 11.50 -10.17
C TYR A 64 -11.93 12.05 -9.83
N GLU A 65 -10.87 11.34 -10.17
CA GLU A 65 -9.56 11.95 -10.34
C GLU A 65 -9.46 12.47 -11.77
N ALA A 66 -9.13 13.75 -11.92
CA ALA A 66 -9.02 14.38 -13.22
C ALA A 66 -7.67 15.11 -13.35
N LYS A 67 -7.20 15.25 -14.59
CA LYS A 67 -5.99 15.97 -14.94
C LYS A 67 -6.37 17.20 -15.76
N VAL A 68 -5.84 18.35 -15.37
CA VAL A 68 -5.97 19.61 -16.09
C VAL A 68 -4.97 19.66 -17.25
N GLU A 69 -5.16 20.50 -18.25
CA GLU A 69 -4.27 20.64 -19.41
C GLU A 69 -2.82 20.99 -19.04
N ASP A 70 -2.60 21.70 -17.95
CA ASP A 70 -1.27 22.04 -17.42
C ASP A 70 -0.53 20.85 -16.77
N GLY A 71 -1.19 19.69 -16.69
CA GLY A 71 -0.65 18.49 -16.08
C GLY A 71 -0.99 18.31 -14.60
N SER A 72 -1.60 19.32 -13.96
CA SER A 72 -2.03 19.26 -12.55
C SER A 72 -3.17 18.28 -12.35
N ARG A 73 -3.20 17.58 -11.21
CA ARG A 73 -4.28 16.66 -10.84
C ARG A 73 -5.22 17.31 -9.84
N VAL A 74 -6.52 17.14 -10.07
CA VAL A 74 -7.60 17.63 -9.22
C VAL A 74 -8.60 16.53 -8.92
N LEU A 75 -9.34 16.64 -7.81
CA LEU A 75 -10.50 15.82 -7.54
C LEU A 75 -11.74 16.56 -8.02
N LEU A 76 -12.45 15.97 -8.96
CA LEU A 76 -13.72 16.49 -9.47
C LEU A 76 -14.88 15.77 -8.78
N TYR A 77 -15.78 16.54 -8.19
CA TYR A 77 -17.03 16.07 -7.61
C TYR A 77 -18.19 16.55 -8.49
N LEU A 78 -18.84 15.62 -9.16
CA LEU A 78 -20.05 15.87 -9.91
C LEU A 78 -21.28 15.54 -9.07
N GLN A 79 -22.37 16.29 -9.25
CA GLN A 79 -23.64 15.94 -8.63
C GLN A 79 -24.15 14.61 -9.19
N ASN A 80 -24.64 13.73 -8.32
CA ASN A 80 -25.15 12.41 -8.72
C ASN A 80 -26.60 12.54 -9.25
N ASP A 81 -26.72 12.76 -10.56
CA ASP A 81 -28.02 12.90 -11.25
C ASP A 81 -28.43 11.62 -12.02
N SER A 82 -27.70 10.53 -11.90
CA SER A 82 -27.98 9.16 -12.41
C SER A 82 -28.16 9.00 -13.93
N LEU A 83 -28.17 10.05 -14.74
CA LEU A 83 -28.58 9.98 -16.14
C LEU A 83 -27.43 9.87 -17.17
N ASP A 84 -26.25 10.46 -16.89
CA ASP A 84 -25.10 10.39 -17.79
C ASP A 84 -23.81 10.44 -16.96
N MET A 85 -23.26 9.29 -16.64
CA MET A 85 -21.98 9.22 -15.93
C MET A 85 -20.85 9.28 -16.95
N PRO A 86 -19.96 10.29 -16.87
CA PRO A 86 -18.76 10.31 -17.69
C PRO A 86 -17.88 9.10 -17.38
N GLN A 87 -17.23 8.56 -18.41
CA GLN A 87 -16.36 7.40 -18.27
C GLN A 87 -14.91 7.82 -18.12
N MET A 88 -14.07 6.93 -17.63
CA MET A 88 -12.64 7.17 -17.55
C MET A 88 -12.06 7.37 -18.97
N GLY A 89 -11.32 8.48 -19.14
CA GLY A 89 -10.76 8.88 -20.42
C GLY A 89 -11.52 10.01 -21.11
N ASP A 90 -12.76 10.29 -20.68
CA ASP A 90 -13.52 11.42 -21.21
C ASP A 90 -12.85 12.75 -20.86
N VAL A 91 -12.99 13.72 -21.76
CA VAL A 91 -12.60 15.10 -21.55
C VAL A 91 -13.84 15.92 -21.25
N LEU A 92 -13.90 16.44 -20.03
CA LEU A 92 -14.97 17.30 -19.57
C LEU A 92 -14.56 18.76 -19.65
N LEU A 93 -15.37 19.59 -20.26
CA LEU A 93 -15.31 21.02 -20.08
C LEU A 93 -16.16 21.38 -18.86
N VAL A 94 -15.53 21.91 -17.82
CA VAL A 94 -16.19 22.15 -16.54
C VAL A 94 -15.99 23.62 -16.16
N HIS A 95 -17.10 24.30 -15.87
CA HIS A 95 -17.05 25.66 -15.31
C HIS A 95 -17.08 25.57 -13.79
N THR A 96 -15.92 25.77 -13.16
CA THR A 96 -15.74 25.58 -11.72
C THR A 96 -14.51 26.31 -11.21
N ALA A 97 -14.49 26.53 -9.90
CA ALA A 97 -13.29 26.94 -9.19
C ALA A 97 -12.56 25.73 -8.60
N VAL A 98 -11.23 25.76 -8.59
CA VAL A 98 -10.43 24.78 -7.86
C VAL A 98 -10.24 25.29 -6.43
N HIS A 99 -10.83 24.60 -5.48
CA HIS A 99 -10.73 24.92 -4.06
C HIS A 99 -9.59 24.15 -3.41
N ARG A 100 -8.76 24.83 -2.64
CA ARG A 100 -7.83 24.17 -1.72
C ARG A 100 -8.65 23.50 -0.62
N GLY A 101 -8.40 22.23 -0.35
CA GLY A 101 -9.10 21.53 0.73
C GLY A 101 -8.95 22.29 2.05
N GLY A 102 -10.06 22.49 2.75
CA GLY A 102 -10.08 23.13 4.07
C GLY A 102 -9.42 22.28 5.15
N SER A 103 -9.13 22.88 6.29
CA SER A 103 -8.77 22.16 7.52
C SER A 103 -10.04 21.85 8.32
N ALA A 104 -10.19 20.62 8.77
CA ALA A 104 -11.21 20.22 9.74
C ALA A 104 -10.50 19.80 11.03
N GLY A 105 -10.55 20.67 12.06
CA GLY A 105 -9.74 20.50 13.27
C GLY A 105 -8.24 20.48 12.95
N ASP A 106 -7.51 19.53 13.51
CA ASP A 106 -6.06 19.39 13.31
C ASP A 106 -5.69 18.74 11.95
N PHE A 107 -6.69 18.24 11.20
CA PHE A 107 -6.47 17.57 9.92
C PHE A 107 -6.52 18.57 8.76
N ASN A 108 -5.37 18.84 8.15
CA ASN A 108 -5.26 19.68 6.95
C ASN A 108 -5.47 18.85 5.69
N TYR A 109 -6.72 18.81 5.19
CA TYR A 109 -7.10 18.06 4.01
C TYR A 109 -6.39 18.55 2.74
N GLY A 110 -6.17 19.85 2.61
CA GLY A 110 -5.42 20.42 1.49
C GLY A 110 -3.97 19.94 1.44
N LEU A 111 -3.30 19.88 2.59
CA LEU A 111 -1.94 19.33 2.69
C LEU A 111 -1.93 17.81 2.37
N TYR A 112 -2.92 17.08 2.82
CA TYR A 112 -3.08 15.67 2.50
C TYR A 112 -3.21 15.43 0.99
N LEU A 113 -4.04 16.20 0.29
CA LEU A 113 -4.21 16.13 -1.16
C LEU A 113 -2.91 16.47 -1.91
N ARG A 114 -2.22 17.54 -1.50
CA ARG A 114 -0.93 17.93 -2.10
C ARG A 114 0.14 16.84 -1.96
N ARG A 115 0.20 16.14 -0.82
CA ARG A 115 1.11 14.99 -0.63
C ARG A 115 0.82 13.84 -1.60
N GLN A 116 -0.43 13.75 -2.10
CA GLN A 116 -0.82 12.83 -3.17
C GLN A 116 -0.59 13.40 -4.58
N GLY A 117 -0.11 14.65 -4.67
CA GLY A 117 0.08 15.35 -5.92
C GLY A 117 -1.22 15.87 -6.52
N ILE A 118 -2.24 16.10 -5.68
CA ILE A 118 -3.54 16.68 -6.05
C ILE A 118 -3.55 18.13 -5.60
N VAL A 119 -3.81 19.06 -6.54
CA VAL A 119 -3.73 20.50 -6.29
C VAL A 119 -4.94 20.99 -5.49
N GLY A 120 -6.13 20.42 -5.74
CA GLY A 120 -7.35 20.84 -5.07
C GLY A 120 -8.56 20.02 -5.48
N THR A 121 -9.73 20.51 -5.08
CA THR A 121 -11.04 19.90 -5.36
C THR A 121 -11.90 20.84 -6.19
N CYS A 122 -12.61 20.30 -7.16
CA CYS A 122 -13.57 20.99 -8.00
C CYS A 122 -14.97 20.43 -7.76
N TRP A 123 -15.98 21.27 -7.85
CA TRP A 123 -17.40 20.88 -7.69
C TRP A 123 -18.18 21.40 -8.89
N ALA A 124 -18.95 20.53 -9.52
CA ALA A 124 -19.79 20.93 -10.64
C ALA A 124 -21.18 20.28 -10.58
N ASN A 125 -22.20 21.09 -10.83
CA ASN A 125 -23.55 20.66 -11.05
C ASN A 125 -23.74 20.27 -12.52
N ARG A 126 -24.81 19.59 -12.85
CA ARG A 126 -25.10 19.12 -14.23
C ARG A 126 -25.04 20.22 -15.29
N ALA A 127 -25.46 21.44 -14.96
CA ALA A 127 -25.46 22.60 -15.88
C ALA A 127 -24.04 23.12 -16.19
N ASN A 128 -23.05 22.81 -15.34
CA ASN A 128 -21.72 23.42 -15.39
C ASN A 128 -20.65 22.51 -16.03
N TRP A 129 -21.04 21.39 -16.62
CA TRP A 129 -20.09 20.53 -17.30
C TRP A 129 -20.68 19.89 -18.56
N LYS A 130 -19.82 19.60 -19.51
CA LYS A 130 -20.17 18.92 -20.77
C LYS A 130 -19.01 18.03 -21.20
N VAL A 131 -19.31 16.84 -21.72
CA VAL A 131 -18.33 15.99 -22.41
C VAL A 131 -18.01 16.65 -23.75
N ILE A 132 -16.72 16.95 -24.00
CA ILE A 132 -16.29 17.61 -25.25
C ILE A 132 -15.80 16.58 -26.25
N GLY A 133 -15.27 15.47 -25.77
CA GLY A 133 -14.72 14.43 -26.63
C GLY A 133 -14.09 13.31 -25.85
N ASP A 134 -13.84 12.22 -26.55
CA ASP A 134 -13.08 11.06 -26.10
C ASP A 134 -11.64 11.24 -26.63
N LYS A 135 -10.82 12.03 -25.91
CA LYS A 135 -9.38 11.98 -26.13
C LYS A 135 -8.86 10.87 -25.24
N GLU A 136 -8.60 9.71 -25.84
CA GLU A 136 -7.90 8.62 -25.17
C GLU A 136 -6.59 9.14 -24.55
N ASP A 137 -6.62 9.44 -23.25
CA ASP A 137 -5.38 9.57 -22.48
C ASP A 137 -4.73 8.18 -22.44
N ARG A 138 -3.74 7.96 -23.32
CA ARG A 138 -2.96 6.72 -23.44
C ARG A 138 -1.86 6.61 -22.40
N SER A 139 -1.93 7.36 -21.31
CA SER A 139 -0.95 7.21 -20.25
C SER A 139 -1.02 5.78 -19.66
N LEU A 140 0.16 5.22 -19.34
CA LEU A 140 0.26 3.87 -18.75
C LEU A 140 -0.61 3.71 -17.52
N ARG A 141 -0.81 4.79 -16.77
CA ARG A 141 -1.62 4.78 -15.56
C ARG A 141 -3.12 4.63 -15.88
N VAL A 142 -3.62 5.36 -16.87
CA VAL A 142 -5.01 5.24 -17.32
C VAL A 142 -5.27 3.86 -17.91
N LEU A 143 -4.34 3.37 -18.74
CA LEU A 143 -4.45 2.04 -19.33
C LEU A 143 -4.47 0.94 -18.24
N ALA A 144 -3.63 1.05 -17.20
CA ALA A 144 -3.63 0.12 -16.09
C ALA A 144 -4.94 0.16 -15.29
N ARG A 145 -5.50 1.34 -15.04
CA ARG A 145 -6.80 1.48 -14.37
C ARG A 145 -7.96 0.94 -15.21
N ARG A 146 -7.94 1.14 -16.53
CA ARG A 146 -8.93 0.51 -17.43
C ARG A 146 -8.84 -1.01 -17.35
N CYS A 147 -7.63 -1.56 -17.44
CA CYS A 147 -7.41 -2.99 -17.27
C CYS A 147 -7.94 -3.50 -15.90
N GLN A 148 -7.67 -2.78 -14.84
CA GLN A 148 -8.18 -3.09 -13.50
C GLN A 148 -9.71 -3.11 -13.45
N TYR A 149 -10.37 -2.11 -14.05
CA TYR A 149 -11.82 -2.02 -14.12
C TYR A 149 -12.45 -3.09 -15.03
N ASP A 150 -11.82 -3.43 -16.15
CA ASP A 150 -12.26 -4.52 -17.02
C ASP A 150 -12.21 -5.87 -16.28
N LEU A 151 -11.14 -6.11 -15.52
CA LEU A 151 -11.00 -7.31 -14.70
C LEU A 151 -12.03 -7.36 -13.56
N TYR A 152 -12.32 -6.22 -12.94
CA TYR A 152 -13.40 -6.09 -11.96
C TYR A 152 -14.77 -6.44 -12.58
N ASN A 153 -15.08 -5.94 -13.78
CA ASN A 153 -16.32 -6.27 -14.48
C ASN A 153 -16.39 -7.77 -14.85
N ARG A 154 -15.26 -8.42 -15.11
CA ARG A 154 -15.23 -9.88 -15.30
C ARG A 154 -15.65 -10.65 -14.06
N TYR A 155 -15.30 -10.19 -12.84
CA TYR A 155 -15.83 -10.79 -11.62
C TYR A 155 -17.35 -10.69 -11.54
N LYS A 156 -17.95 -9.55 -11.93
CA LYS A 156 -19.41 -9.40 -12.02
C LYS A 156 -20.04 -10.39 -13.01
N MET A 157 -19.43 -10.52 -14.19
CA MET A 157 -19.90 -11.48 -15.20
C MET A 157 -19.83 -12.94 -14.73
N LEU A 158 -18.87 -13.27 -13.83
CA LEU A 158 -18.75 -14.58 -13.20
C LEU A 158 -19.74 -14.80 -12.02
N GLY A 159 -20.66 -13.86 -11.77
CA GLY A 159 -21.69 -13.97 -10.73
C GLY A 159 -21.21 -13.65 -9.31
N ILE A 160 -20.09 -12.96 -9.17
CA ILE A 160 -19.64 -12.42 -7.87
C ILE A 160 -20.26 -11.04 -7.71
N GLU A 161 -21.01 -10.81 -6.64
CA GLU A 161 -21.78 -9.59 -6.41
C GLU A 161 -21.70 -9.14 -4.95
N GLY A 162 -22.17 -7.91 -4.67
CA GLY A 162 -22.32 -7.39 -3.32
C GLY A 162 -21.00 -7.21 -2.56
N LYS A 163 -21.02 -7.46 -1.24
CA LYS A 163 -19.86 -7.30 -0.35
C LYS A 163 -18.70 -8.20 -0.75
N GLU A 164 -18.98 -9.41 -1.22
CA GLU A 164 -17.99 -10.39 -1.65
C GLU A 164 -17.20 -9.88 -2.88
N LEU A 165 -17.86 -9.21 -3.81
CA LEU A 165 -17.20 -8.57 -4.95
C LEU A 165 -16.26 -7.44 -4.49
N GLY A 166 -16.75 -6.56 -3.60
CA GLY A 166 -15.94 -5.47 -3.05
C GLY A 166 -14.69 -5.98 -2.35
N ILE A 167 -14.80 -7.01 -1.49
CA ILE A 167 -13.67 -7.59 -0.77
C ILE A 167 -12.70 -8.29 -1.73
N LEU A 168 -13.20 -9.15 -2.63
CA LEU A 168 -12.35 -9.90 -3.55
C LEU A 168 -11.61 -8.98 -4.51
N SER A 169 -12.30 -7.97 -5.08
CA SER A 169 -11.68 -7.00 -5.98
C SER A 169 -10.63 -6.13 -5.26
N ALA A 170 -10.90 -5.72 -4.03
CA ALA A 170 -9.92 -4.99 -3.23
C ALA A 170 -8.68 -5.83 -2.93
N LEU A 171 -8.85 -7.12 -2.59
CA LEU A 171 -7.78 -8.03 -2.25
C LEU A 171 -6.93 -8.43 -3.47
N THR A 172 -7.55 -8.69 -4.63
CA THR A 172 -6.86 -9.24 -5.81
C THR A 172 -6.40 -8.16 -6.78
N LEU A 173 -7.24 -7.17 -7.04
CA LEU A 173 -7.02 -6.10 -8.01
C LEU A 173 -6.68 -4.75 -7.36
N GLY A 174 -6.89 -4.58 -6.05
CA GLY A 174 -6.73 -3.30 -5.39
C GLY A 174 -7.85 -2.30 -5.71
N TYR A 175 -8.94 -2.75 -6.31
CA TYR A 175 -10.12 -1.94 -6.60
C TYR A 175 -11.02 -1.87 -5.36
N ARG A 176 -11.21 -0.67 -4.79
CA ARG A 176 -11.85 -0.48 -3.48
C ARG A 176 -13.13 0.37 -3.53
N GLU A 177 -13.52 0.80 -4.70
CA GLU A 177 -14.63 1.75 -4.84
C GLU A 177 -15.97 1.14 -4.42
N ASP A 178 -16.11 -0.20 -4.52
CA ASP A 178 -17.30 -0.94 -4.08
C ASP A 178 -17.26 -1.45 -2.63
N LEU A 179 -16.25 -1.05 -1.84
CA LEU A 179 -16.18 -1.43 -0.43
C LEU A 179 -17.13 -0.56 0.39
N ASP A 180 -18.14 -1.16 1.00
CA ASP A 180 -19.04 -0.49 1.93
C ASP A 180 -18.34 -0.06 3.23
N ALA A 181 -18.87 0.99 3.86
CA ALA A 181 -18.28 1.58 5.05
C ALA A 181 -18.26 0.61 6.25
N ASP A 182 -19.24 -0.29 6.35
CA ASP A 182 -19.31 -1.26 7.44
C ASP A 182 -18.22 -2.33 7.28
N THR A 183 -18.02 -2.85 6.07
CA THR A 183 -16.90 -3.76 5.78
C THR A 183 -15.54 -3.07 6.05
N GLN A 184 -15.36 -1.82 5.61
CA GLN A 184 -14.12 -1.09 5.91
C GLN A 184 -13.89 -0.93 7.42
N ARG A 185 -14.96 -0.65 8.19
CA ARG A 185 -14.90 -0.54 9.66
C ARG A 185 -14.50 -1.86 10.30
N ALA A 186 -15.13 -2.98 9.92
CA ALA A 186 -14.83 -4.32 10.44
C ALA A 186 -13.37 -4.71 10.19
N PHE A 187 -12.87 -4.51 8.96
CA PHE A 187 -11.47 -4.77 8.61
C PHE A 187 -10.49 -3.84 9.35
N SER A 188 -10.88 -2.61 9.61
CA SER A 188 -10.06 -1.67 10.40
C SER A 188 -10.01 -2.07 11.86
N ALA A 189 -11.15 -2.38 12.48
CA ALA A 189 -11.26 -2.77 13.88
C ALA A 189 -10.55 -4.10 14.17
N SER A 190 -10.64 -5.07 13.29
CA SER A 190 -9.93 -6.35 13.41
C SER A 190 -8.42 -6.24 13.14
N GLY A 191 -7.93 -5.13 12.53
CA GLY A 191 -6.52 -4.96 12.11
C GLY A 191 -6.18 -5.56 10.74
N ALA A 192 -7.19 -6.01 9.98
CA ALA A 192 -7.03 -6.63 8.67
C ALA A 192 -7.07 -5.62 7.49
N MET A 193 -7.19 -4.31 7.75
CA MET A 193 -7.30 -3.28 6.70
C MET A 193 -6.15 -3.33 5.68
N HIS A 194 -4.97 -3.76 6.10
CA HIS A 194 -3.80 -3.92 5.24
C HIS A 194 -3.96 -5.03 4.18
N VAL A 195 -4.89 -5.96 4.36
CA VAL A 195 -5.20 -7.04 3.41
C VAL A 195 -6.13 -6.56 2.30
N LEU A 196 -7.07 -5.66 2.59
CA LEU A 196 -7.88 -4.98 1.57
C LEU A 196 -7.08 -4.00 0.70
N ALA A 197 -5.87 -3.66 1.15
CA ALA A 197 -4.90 -2.96 0.34
C ALA A 197 -3.96 -3.98 -0.28
N VAL A 198 -3.95 -4.12 -1.60
CA VAL A 198 -2.92 -4.96 -2.22
C VAL A 198 -1.56 -4.52 -1.71
N SER A 199 -0.88 -5.44 -1.03
CA SER A 199 0.33 -5.19 -0.23
C SER A 199 1.54 -5.96 -0.77
N GLY A 200 2.70 -5.74 -0.15
CA GLY A 200 3.90 -6.53 -0.42
C GLY A 200 3.70 -8.04 -0.20
N LEU A 201 2.82 -8.43 0.71
CA LEU A 201 2.45 -9.83 0.91
C LEU A 201 1.82 -10.42 -0.35
N HIS A 202 0.85 -9.72 -0.96
CA HIS A 202 0.17 -10.17 -2.19
C HIS A 202 1.16 -10.30 -3.36
N THR A 203 2.01 -9.30 -3.54
CA THR A 203 3.07 -9.34 -4.57
C THR A 203 4.06 -10.49 -4.31
N GLY A 204 4.40 -10.75 -3.05
CA GLY A 204 5.23 -11.89 -2.64
C GLY A 204 4.57 -13.24 -2.90
N ILE A 205 3.26 -13.36 -2.69
CA ILE A 205 2.47 -14.57 -3.00
C ILE A 205 2.47 -14.82 -4.51
N VAL A 206 2.18 -13.79 -5.30
CA VAL A 206 2.19 -13.89 -6.77
C VAL A 206 3.58 -14.29 -7.27
N TRP A 207 4.64 -13.66 -6.75
CA TRP A 207 6.01 -14.06 -7.07
C TRP A 207 6.30 -15.51 -6.71
N GLY A 208 5.94 -15.96 -5.51
CA GLY A 208 6.10 -17.35 -5.06
C GLY A 208 5.35 -18.35 -5.94
N LEU A 209 4.11 -18.02 -6.32
CA LEU A 209 3.29 -18.83 -7.22
C LEU A 209 3.93 -18.93 -8.62
N VAL A 210 4.40 -17.82 -9.16
CA VAL A 210 5.09 -17.77 -10.46
C VAL A 210 6.35 -18.62 -10.44
N VAL A 211 7.20 -18.45 -9.43
CA VAL A 211 8.43 -19.24 -9.29
C VAL A 211 8.11 -20.72 -9.13
N TRP A 212 7.06 -21.06 -8.37
CA TRP A 212 6.60 -22.44 -8.20
C TRP A 212 6.13 -23.06 -9.54
N ILE A 213 5.27 -22.35 -10.30
CA ILE A 213 4.79 -22.80 -11.62
C ILE A 213 5.97 -22.98 -12.59
N LEU A 214 6.88 -22.02 -12.66
CA LEU A 214 8.06 -22.09 -13.52
C LEU A 214 9.01 -23.23 -13.11
N SER A 215 9.05 -23.57 -11.82
CA SER A 215 9.85 -24.71 -11.32
C SER A 215 9.28 -26.07 -11.69
N LEU A 216 7.94 -26.19 -11.83
CA LEU A 216 7.28 -27.41 -12.29
C LEU A 216 7.63 -27.74 -13.74
N GLY A 217 7.87 -26.71 -14.56
CA GLY A 217 8.29 -26.85 -15.95
C GLY A 217 9.77 -27.25 -16.09
N GLY A 218 10.18 -28.37 -15.51
CA GLY A 218 11.56 -28.93 -15.62
C GLY A 218 12.15 -29.06 -17.03
N TYR A 219 11.36 -28.73 -18.05
CA TYR A 219 11.69 -28.78 -19.48
C TYR A 219 12.76 -27.81 -19.94
N CYS A 220 13.03 -26.73 -19.22
CA CYS A 220 14.05 -25.74 -19.63
C CYS A 220 15.50 -26.10 -19.23
N ARG A 221 15.69 -27.21 -18.47
CA ARG A 221 17.03 -27.65 -18.04
C ARG A 221 18.00 -27.97 -19.16
N PRO A 222 17.60 -28.66 -20.24
CA PRO A 222 18.53 -29.06 -21.30
C PRO A 222 18.94 -27.93 -22.25
N LEU A 223 18.13 -26.86 -22.36
CA LEU A 223 18.30 -25.83 -23.41
C LEU A 223 19.25 -24.69 -23.02
N TYR A 224 19.34 -24.33 -21.74
CA TYR A 224 20.01 -23.11 -21.30
C TYR A 224 21.09 -23.28 -20.21
N GLY A 225 21.33 -24.51 -19.74
CA GLY A 225 22.17 -24.73 -18.57
C GLY A 225 21.57 -24.12 -17.27
N GLU A 226 22.20 -24.37 -16.12
CA GLU A 226 21.65 -23.90 -14.84
C GLU A 226 21.62 -22.35 -14.71
N ARG A 227 22.64 -21.68 -15.24
CA ARG A 227 22.75 -20.23 -15.19
C ARG A 227 21.76 -19.54 -16.11
N GLY A 228 21.64 -19.97 -17.37
CA GLY A 228 20.68 -19.43 -18.33
C GLY A 228 19.24 -19.66 -17.90
N ARG A 229 18.94 -20.84 -17.34
CA ARG A 229 17.61 -21.15 -16.75
C ARG A 229 17.26 -20.19 -15.60
N ARG A 230 18.19 -19.89 -14.70
CA ARG A 230 17.99 -18.94 -13.61
C ARG A 230 17.66 -17.54 -14.15
N TRP A 231 18.44 -17.03 -15.11
CA TRP A 231 18.17 -15.74 -15.75
C TRP A 231 16.79 -15.67 -16.40
N LEU A 232 16.38 -16.73 -17.10
CA LEU A 232 15.07 -16.80 -17.74
C LEU A 232 13.95 -16.80 -16.70
N MET A 233 14.06 -17.63 -15.66
CA MET A 233 13.04 -17.71 -14.60
C MET A 233 12.91 -16.39 -13.83
N ASP A 234 14.02 -15.78 -13.48
CA ASP A 234 14.05 -14.51 -12.76
C ASP A 234 13.52 -13.36 -13.63
N GLY A 235 13.86 -13.33 -14.94
CA GLY A 235 13.30 -12.39 -15.90
C GLY A 235 11.78 -12.54 -16.07
N CYS A 236 11.29 -13.78 -16.24
CA CYS A 236 9.87 -14.07 -16.30
C CYS A 236 9.14 -13.67 -15.00
N ALA A 237 9.75 -13.96 -13.84
CA ALA A 237 9.17 -13.59 -12.55
C ALA A 237 9.06 -12.06 -12.40
N ILE A 238 10.09 -11.30 -12.80
CA ILE A 238 10.03 -9.83 -12.82
C ILE A 238 8.90 -9.36 -13.75
N ALA A 239 8.84 -9.86 -14.99
CA ALA A 239 7.83 -9.47 -15.95
C ALA A 239 6.40 -9.72 -15.43
N LEU A 240 6.16 -10.87 -14.79
CA LEU A 240 4.86 -11.22 -14.22
C LEU A 240 4.51 -10.40 -12.98
N ILE A 241 5.49 -10.01 -12.16
CA ILE A 241 5.26 -9.06 -11.04
C ILE A 241 4.83 -7.69 -11.58
N TRP A 242 5.46 -7.20 -12.64
CA TRP A 242 5.08 -5.92 -13.25
C TRP A 242 3.74 -6.02 -14.01
N ALA A 243 3.42 -7.17 -14.62
CA ALA A 243 2.09 -7.43 -15.15
C ALA A 243 1.03 -7.40 -14.05
N TYR A 244 1.29 -8.01 -12.89
CA TYR A 244 0.40 -7.92 -11.72
C TYR A 244 0.28 -6.48 -11.20
N ALA A 245 1.38 -5.72 -11.15
CA ALA A 245 1.32 -4.31 -10.79
C ALA A 245 0.46 -3.50 -11.76
N PHE A 246 0.50 -3.82 -13.04
CA PHE A 246 -0.35 -3.22 -14.07
C PHE A 246 -1.83 -3.59 -13.86
N MET A 247 -2.14 -4.86 -13.61
CA MET A 247 -3.51 -5.35 -13.31
C MET A 247 -4.12 -4.68 -12.06
N THR A 248 -3.28 -4.27 -11.10
CA THR A 248 -3.71 -3.56 -9.88
C THR A 248 -3.75 -2.03 -10.03
N GLY A 249 -3.81 -1.52 -11.25
CA GLY A 249 -3.90 -0.09 -11.55
C GLY A 249 -2.64 0.70 -11.16
N LEU A 250 -1.47 0.07 -11.11
CA LEU A 250 -0.19 0.67 -10.68
C LEU A 250 -0.28 1.34 -9.31
N SER A 251 -0.97 0.70 -8.37
CA SER A 251 -1.16 1.25 -7.02
C SER A 251 0.21 1.48 -6.33
N PRO A 252 0.37 2.57 -5.56
CA PRO A 252 1.67 2.90 -4.94
C PRO A 252 2.23 1.80 -4.04
N SER A 253 1.38 1.00 -3.40
CA SER A 253 1.80 -0.11 -2.55
C SER A 253 2.44 -1.24 -3.36
N VAL A 254 1.80 -1.62 -4.47
CA VAL A 254 2.28 -2.68 -5.35
C VAL A 254 3.54 -2.25 -6.08
N LEU A 255 3.61 -1.00 -6.55
CA LEU A 255 4.82 -0.44 -7.18
C LEU A 255 6.03 -0.53 -6.25
N ARG A 256 5.88 -0.19 -4.96
CA ARG A 256 6.97 -0.33 -3.99
C ARG A 256 7.45 -1.77 -3.86
N SER A 257 6.51 -2.70 -3.73
CA SER A 257 6.82 -4.12 -3.58
C SER A 257 7.44 -4.71 -4.84
N ALA A 258 6.93 -4.33 -6.02
CA ALA A 258 7.49 -4.74 -7.30
C ALA A 258 8.93 -4.24 -7.46
N LEU A 259 9.22 -2.98 -7.10
CA LEU A 259 10.57 -2.43 -7.09
C LEU A 259 11.50 -3.18 -6.10
N MET A 260 11.05 -3.40 -4.85
CA MET A 260 11.84 -4.14 -3.86
C MET A 260 12.17 -5.54 -4.33
N LEU A 261 11.19 -6.28 -4.89
CA LEU A 261 11.40 -7.62 -5.43
C LEU A 261 12.31 -7.60 -6.66
N THR A 262 12.13 -6.63 -7.57
CA THR A 262 13.01 -6.46 -8.74
C THR A 262 14.47 -6.26 -8.30
N PHE A 263 14.73 -5.36 -7.36
CA PHE A 263 16.08 -5.15 -6.84
C PHE A 263 16.62 -6.35 -6.06
N TRP A 264 15.75 -7.09 -5.37
CA TRP A 264 16.17 -8.33 -4.69
C TRP A 264 16.58 -9.41 -5.69
N VAL A 265 15.82 -9.62 -6.76
CA VAL A 265 16.13 -10.57 -7.83
C VAL A 265 17.39 -10.14 -8.58
N LEU A 266 17.52 -8.88 -8.96
CA LEU A 266 18.72 -8.34 -9.63
C LEU A 266 19.98 -8.50 -8.76
N SER A 267 19.87 -8.28 -7.46
CA SER A 267 21.01 -8.48 -6.55
C SER A 267 21.45 -9.94 -6.46
N ALA A 268 20.50 -10.88 -6.55
CA ALA A 268 20.79 -12.31 -6.59
C ALA A 268 21.44 -12.75 -7.91
N LEU A 269 21.08 -12.10 -9.05
CA LEU A 269 21.66 -12.38 -10.36
C LEU A 269 23.10 -11.92 -10.48
N ILE A 270 23.50 -10.83 -9.80
CA ILE A 270 24.89 -10.31 -9.80
C ILE A 270 25.81 -11.18 -8.93
N GLU A 271 25.29 -12.24 -8.32
CA GLU A 271 26.05 -13.20 -7.48
C GLU A 271 26.85 -12.56 -6.33
N GLN A 272 26.54 -11.35 -5.96
CA GLN A 272 27.14 -10.70 -4.79
C GLN A 272 26.38 -11.05 -3.53
N GLN A 273 27.10 -11.34 -2.46
CA GLN A 273 26.52 -11.41 -1.11
C GLN A 273 26.10 -10.00 -0.67
N THR A 274 24.97 -9.54 -1.23
CA THR A 274 24.44 -8.21 -0.93
C THR A 274 23.69 -8.22 0.39
N SER A 275 23.79 -7.12 1.12
CA SER A 275 23.02 -6.92 2.33
C SER A 275 21.53 -6.92 2.01
N ARG A 276 20.70 -7.53 2.87
CA ARG A 276 19.22 -7.52 2.75
C ARG A 276 18.65 -6.11 2.69
N TRP A 277 19.38 -5.10 3.14
CA TRP A 277 19.00 -3.69 3.14
C TRP A 277 19.10 -3.03 1.76
N ASN A 278 19.98 -3.55 0.88
CA ASN A 278 20.22 -2.93 -0.41
C ASN A 278 18.96 -2.83 -1.30
N PRO A 279 18.14 -3.89 -1.46
CA PRO A 279 16.90 -3.80 -2.23
C PRO A 279 15.91 -2.79 -1.66
N LEU A 280 15.79 -2.74 -0.32
CA LEU A 280 14.90 -1.81 0.36
C LEU A 280 15.32 -0.36 0.13
N LEU A 281 16.63 -0.07 0.32
CA LEU A 281 17.18 1.27 0.12
C LEU A 281 17.14 1.69 -1.35
N ALA A 282 17.46 0.79 -2.28
CA ALA A 282 17.38 1.07 -3.71
C ALA A 282 15.95 1.42 -4.14
N ALA A 283 14.95 0.67 -3.66
CA ALA A 283 13.55 1.00 -3.91
C ALA A 283 13.16 2.36 -3.32
N ALA A 284 13.60 2.68 -2.09
CA ALA A 284 13.36 3.99 -1.49
C ALA A 284 13.95 5.13 -2.32
N VAL A 285 15.21 4.99 -2.76
CA VAL A 285 15.91 5.98 -3.58
C VAL A 285 15.14 6.21 -4.89
N VAL A 286 14.79 5.16 -5.61
CA VAL A 286 14.07 5.29 -6.89
C VAL A 286 12.71 5.97 -6.70
N ILE A 287 11.94 5.58 -5.67
CA ILE A 287 10.62 6.16 -5.41
C ILE A 287 10.76 7.65 -5.07
N LEU A 288 11.73 8.03 -4.25
CA LEU A 288 11.93 9.41 -3.83
C LEU A 288 12.55 10.29 -4.91
N LEU A 289 13.33 9.72 -5.84
CA LEU A 289 13.78 10.41 -7.04
C LEU A 289 12.62 10.74 -7.99
N LEU A 290 11.68 9.79 -8.15
CA LEU A 290 10.50 9.99 -9.00
C LEU A 290 9.45 10.90 -8.36
N ASN A 291 9.28 10.79 -7.03
CA ASN A 291 8.34 11.60 -6.26
C ASN A 291 8.87 11.87 -4.84
N PRO A 292 9.55 13.00 -4.61
CA PRO A 292 10.07 13.37 -3.28
C PRO A 292 8.98 13.46 -2.20
N LEU A 293 7.75 13.84 -2.58
CA LEU A 293 6.62 13.94 -1.65
C LEU A 293 6.13 12.58 -1.13
N ALA A 294 6.54 11.47 -1.77
CA ALA A 294 6.19 10.13 -1.31
C ALA A 294 6.67 9.86 0.13
N LEU A 295 7.76 10.49 0.58
CA LEU A 295 8.24 10.38 1.96
C LEU A 295 7.16 10.74 3.00
N TRP A 296 6.34 11.73 2.69
CA TRP A 296 5.28 12.21 3.56
C TRP A 296 3.97 11.43 3.43
N SER A 297 3.90 10.47 2.49
CA SER A 297 2.72 9.64 2.36
C SER A 297 2.66 8.58 3.45
N VAL A 298 1.52 8.47 4.11
CA VAL A 298 1.24 7.46 5.16
C VAL A 298 1.56 6.04 4.66
N SER A 299 1.20 5.76 3.41
CA SER A 299 1.42 4.45 2.79
C SER A 299 2.91 4.12 2.61
N PHE A 300 3.76 5.11 2.29
CA PHE A 300 5.21 4.92 2.22
C PHE A 300 5.79 4.65 3.61
N GLN A 301 5.46 5.51 4.58
CA GLN A 301 5.98 5.40 5.94
C GLN A 301 5.62 4.08 6.59
N LEU A 302 4.35 3.67 6.55
CA LEU A 302 3.90 2.39 7.11
C LEU A 302 4.56 1.19 6.44
N SER A 303 4.69 1.21 5.11
CA SER A 303 5.30 0.10 4.36
C SER A 303 6.79 -0.07 4.72
N PHE A 304 7.55 1.03 4.73
CA PHE A 304 8.98 0.97 5.06
C PHE A 304 9.21 0.67 6.54
N ALA A 305 8.39 1.20 7.44
CA ALA A 305 8.44 0.88 8.88
C ALA A 305 8.17 -0.62 9.12
N ALA A 306 7.13 -1.19 8.48
CA ALA A 306 6.81 -2.61 8.59
C ALA A 306 7.98 -3.50 8.11
N VAL A 307 8.47 -3.27 6.89
CA VAL A 307 9.56 -4.09 6.32
C VAL A 307 10.82 -3.97 7.15
N THR A 308 11.19 -2.75 7.54
CA THR A 308 12.36 -2.49 8.41
C THR A 308 12.26 -3.24 9.72
N SER A 309 11.11 -3.17 10.39
CA SER A 309 10.88 -3.83 11.66
C SER A 309 10.89 -5.36 11.53
N ILE A 310 10.27 -5.91 10.48
CA ILE A 310 10.34 -7.35 10.18
C ILE A 310 11.79 -7.80 9.97
N MET A 311 12.58 -7.06 9.18
CA MET A 311 13.98 -7.40 8.90
C MET A 311 14.86 -7.34 10.15
N LEU A 312 14.56 -6.43 11.08
CA LEU A 312 15.31 -6.27 12.33
C LEU A 312 14.95 -7.32 13.38
N LEU A 313 13.65 -7.63 13.51
CA LEU A 313 13.10 -8.38 14.64
C LEU A 313 12.81 -9.86 14.30
N ALA A 314 12.19 -10.15 13.14
CA ALA A 314 11.63 -11.47 12.87
C ALA A 314 12.68 -12.59 12.92
N GLY A 315 13.85 -12.37 12.35
CA GLY A 315 14.94 -13.37 12.35
C GLY A 315 15.42 -13.72 13.78
N ARG A 316 15.48 -12.73 14.68
CA ARG A 316 15.89 -12.95 16.07
C ARG A 316 14.80 -13.64 16.88
N MET A 317 13.56 -13.19 16.72
CA MET A 317 12.41 -13.81 17.39
C MET A 317 12.26 -15.27 16.98
N GLN A 318 12.46 -15.58 15.70
CA GLN A 318 12.37 -16.95 15.17
C GLN A 318 13.47 -17.86 15.73
N SER A 319 14.69 -17.36 15.92
CA SER A 319 15.80 -18.14 16.51
C SER A 319 15.57 -18.43 18.00
N SER A 320 14.80 -17.62 18.70
CA SER A 320 14.50 -17.77 20.12
C SER A 320 13.34 -18.72 20.42
N VAL A 321 12.54 -19.10 19.40
CA VAL A 321 11.35 -19.93 19.54
C VAL A 321 11.61 -21.32 18.97
N LEU A 322 11.84 -22.30 19.86
CA LEU A 322 12.04 -23.71 19.53
C LEU A 322 10.71 -24.43 19.34
N LEU A 323 10.04 -24.18 18.20
CA LEU A 323 8.81 -24.89 17.86
C LEU A 323 9.11 -26.21 17.13
N ARG A 324 8.62 -27.33 17.67
CA ARG A 324 8.72 -28.64 17.05
C ARG A 324 7.50 -28.88 16.15
N GLY A 325 7.75 -29.38 14.92
CA GLY A 325 6.71 -29.67 13.92
C GLY A 325 6.50 -28.55 12.88
N LYS A 326 6.09 -28.94 11.66
CA LYS A 326 5.94 -28.01 10.51
C LYS A 326 4.82 -26.99 10.74
N ILE A 327 3.69 -27.44 11.29
CA ILE A 327 2.50 -26.59 11.53
C ILE A 327 2.82 -25.52 12.57
N TRP A 328 3.41 -25.90 13.71
CA TRP A 328 3.76 -24.95 14.78
C TRP A 328 4.81 -23.95 14.35
N ARG A 329 5.76 -24.35 13.50
CA ARG A 329 6.74 -23.43 12.91
C ARG A 329 6.08 -22.42 11.96
N TYR A 330 5.07 -22.86 11.18
CA TYR A 330 4.32 -21.96 10.31
C TYR A 330 3.50 -20.95 11.12
N ILE A 331 2.71 -21.40 12.09
CA ILE A 331 1.92 -20.54 13.00
C ILE A 331 2.83 -19.55 13.74
N GLY A 332 3.90 -20.04 14.33
CA GLY A 332 4.87 -19.19 15.04
C GLY A 332 5.54 -18.18 14.12
N GLY A 333 5.87 -18.58 12.89
CA GLY A 333 6.40 -17.67 11.87
C GLY A 333 5.43 -16.53 11.53
N LEU A 334 4.15 -16.85 11.30
CA LEU A 334 3.11 -15.84 11.05
C LEU A 334 2.96 -14.87 12.24
N LEU A 335 2.89 -15.38 13.46
CA LEU A 335 2.77 -14.55 14.66
C LEU A 335 4.00 -13.64 14.84
N ILE A 336 5.21 -14.17 14.66
CA ILE A 336 6.46 -13.40 14.77
C ILE A 336 6.49 -12.27 13.74
N VAL A 337 6.15 -12.55 12.48
CA VAL A 337 6.13 -11.53 11.43
C VAL A 337 5.05 -10.48 11.72
N SER A 338 3.86 -10.90 12.16
CA SER A 338 2.76 -9.99 12.52
C SER A 338 3.14 -9.07 13.68
N ILE A 339 3.73 -9.61 14.76
CA ILE A 339 4.17 -8.83 15.91
C ILE A 339 5.31 -7.87 15.50
N ALA A 340 6.28 -8.35 14.73
CA ALA A 340 7.38 -7.52 14.25
C ALA A 340 6.89 -6.36 13.37
N ALA A 341 5.93 -6.60 12.47
CA ALA A 341 5.29 -5.57 11.66
C ALA A 341 4.54 -4.56 12.52
N GLN A 342 3.74 -5.04 13.49
CA GLN A 342 2.95 -4.20 14.39
C GLN A 342 3.82 -3.28 15.23
N ILE A 343 4.93 -3.77 15.79
CA ILE A 343 5.88 -2.95 16.55
C ILE A 343 6.39 -1.78 15.69
N GLY A 344 6.69 -2.03 14.40
CA GLY A 344 7.15 -0.99 13.50
C GLY A 344 6.08 -0.02 13.05
N THR A 345 4.83 -0.45 12.92
CA THR A 345 3.76 0.38 12.35
C THR A 345 2.86 1.04 13.40
N MET A 346 2.77 0.47 14.61
CA MET A 346 1.87 0.94 15.67
C MET A 346 2.03 2.43 16.01
N PRO A 347 3.25 2.99 16.18
CA PRO A 347 3.38 4.42 16.50
C PRO A 347 2.79 5.33 15.42
N LEU A 348 3.02 4.98 14.14
CA LEU A 348 2.46 5.72 13.00
C LEU A 348 0.96 5.50 12.87
N SER A 349 0.47 4.28 13.09
CA SER A 349 -0.97 3.99 13.04
C SER A 349 -1.75 4.77 14.09
N LEU A 350 -1.24 4.87 15.30
CA LEU A 350 -1.84 5.66 16.37
C LEU A 350 -1.83 7.16 16.04
N HIS A 351 -0.75 7.64 15.41
CA HIS A 351 -0.66 9.04 14.99
C HIS A 351 -1.62 9.40 13.86
N TYR A 352 -1.70 8.56 12.82
CA TYR A 352 -2.48 8.89 11.63
C TYR A 352 -3.96 8.51 11.72
N PHE A 353 -4.27 7.43 12.42
CA PHE A 353 -5.63 6.86 12.47
C PHE A 353 -6.28 6.96 13.85
N GLY A 354 -5.52 7.32 14.89
CA GLY A 354 -6.02 7.44 16.26
C GLY A 354 -6.50 6.13 16.88
N GLN A 355 -6.20 4.98 16.25
CA GLN A 355 -6.65 3.67 16.73
C GLN A 355 -5.69 2.54 16.33
N THR A 356 -5.73 1.47 17.12
CA THR A 356 -5.03 0.21 16.80
C THR A 356 -5.90 -0.98 17.18
N SER A 357 -5.76 -2.09 16.44
CA SER A 357 -6.44 -3.35 16.77
C SER A 357 -5.68 -4.11 17.85
N ASN A 358 -6.39 -4.64 18.83
CA ASN A 358 -5.82 -5.47 19.88
C ASN A 358 -5.73 -6.95 19.48
N TYR A 359 -6.58 -7.39 18.55
CA TYR A 359 -6.62 -8.77 18.08
C TYR A 359 -5.90 -9.00 16.76
N PHE A 360 -5.04 -8.06 16.30
CA PHE A 360 -4.32 -8.13 15.03
C PHE A 360 -3.58 -9.46 14.82
N ALA A 361 -3.01 -10.04 15.90
CA ALA A 361 -2.26 -11.30 15.79
C ALA A 361 -3.19 -12.49 15.51
N LEU A 362 -4.35 -12.55 16.18
CA LEU A 362 -5.38 -13.55 15.93
C LEU A 362 -5.96 -13.38 14.52
N THR A 363 -6.30 -12.16 14.18
CA THR A 363 -6.82 -11.81 12.84
C THR A 363 -5.85 -12.23 11.74
N ASN A 364 -4.58 -11.91 11.87
CA ASN A 364 -3.57 -12.25 10.86
C ASN A 364 -3.37 -13.75 10.71
N LEU A 365 -3.55 -14.51 11.77
CA LEU A 365 -3.48 -15.98 11.72
C LEU A 365 -4.58 -16.58 10.85
N ILE A 366 -5.74 -15.95 10.78
CA ILE A 366 -6.89 -16.36 9.96
C ILE A 366 -6.80 -15.72 8.58
N VAL A 367 -6.64 -14.41 8.54
CA VAL A 367 -6.80 -13.60 7.32
C VAL A 367 -5.65 -13.82 6.32
N ILE A 368 -4.40 -13.99 6.78
CA ILE A 368 -3.25 -14.16 5.87
C ILE A 368 -3.35 -15.48 5.07
N PRO A 369 -3.63 -16.66 5.67
CA PRO A 369 -3.83 -17.88 4.90
C PRO A 369 -5.04 -17.80 3.96
N MET A 370 -6.14 -17.18 4.42
CA MET A 370 -7.33 -17.01 3.57
C MET A 370 -7.07 -16.06 2.40
N ALA A 371 -6.36 -14.96 2.64
CA ALA A 371 -5.96 -14.03 1.58
C ALA A 371 -5.08 -14.70 0.52
N PHE A 372 -4.18 -15.61 0.94
CA PHE A 372 -3.40 -16.42 0.00
C PHE A 372 -4.31 -17.26 -0.92
N VAL A 373 -5.26 -17.99 -0.33
CA VAL A 373 -6.19 -18.84 -1.10
C VAL A 373 -7.07 -18.00 -2.01
N LEU A 374 -7.63 -16.90 -1.50
CA LEU A 374 -8.50 -16.00 -2.26
C LEU A 374 -7.76 -15.29 -3.41
N LEU A 375 -6.49 -14.92 -3.21
CA LEU A 375 -5.67 -14.34 -4.27
C LEU A 375 -5.45 -15.35 -5.41
N VAL A 376 -5.14 -16.60 -5.07
CA VAL A 376 -4.95 -17.68 -6.06
C VAL A 376 -6.26 -17.99 -6.78
N LEU A 377 -7.37 -18.12 -6.06
CA LEU A 377 -8.70 -18.34 -6.63
C LEU A 377 -9.13 -17.17 -7.50
N GLY A 378 -8.95 -15.93 -7.03
CA GLY A 378 -9.31 -14.72 -7.76
C GLY A 378 -8.54 -14.58 -9.07
N ILE A 379 -7.22 -14.71 -9.04
CA ILE A 379 -6.41 -14.71 -10.27
C ILE A 379 -6.80 -15.89 -11.17
N GLY A 380 -7.03 -17.07 -10.59
CA GLY A 380 -7.43 -18.27 -11.31
C GLY A 380 -8.76 -18.11 -12.04
N CYS A 381 -9.80 -17.57 -11.38
CA CYS A 381 -11.09 -17.38 -12.05
C CYS A 381 -11.02 -16.33 -13.18
N LEU A 382 -10.18 -15.30 -13.07
CA LEU A 382 -9.93 -14.37 -14.17
C LEU A 382 -9.18 -15.05 -15.32
N ALA A 383 -8.16 -15.85 -15.02
CA ALA A 383 -7.38 -16.57 -16.03
C ALA A 383 -8.20 -17.60 -16.80
N PHE A 384 -9.20 -18.19 -16.18
CA PHE A 384 -10.08 -19.20 -16.77
C PHE A 384 -11.52 -18.72 -17.00
N SER A 385 -11.72 -17.39 -17.06
CA SER A 385 -13.05 -16.76 -17.16
C SER A 385 -13.84 -17.12 -18.43
N TRP A 386 -13.20 -17.72 -19.42
CA TRP A 386 -13.84 -18.18 -20.68
C TRP A 386 -14.41 -19.59 -20.64
N CYS A 387 -14.20 -20.35 -19.57
CA CYS A 387 -14.61 -21.75 -19.47
C CYS A 387 -15.25 -22.05 -18.11
N ALA A 388 -15.97 -23.18 -18.02
CA ALA A 388 -16.66 -23.61 -16.81
C ALA A 388 -15.77 -23.70 -15.55
N ILE A 389 -14.45 -23.90 -15.72
CA ILE A 389 -13.50 -23.88 -14.61
C ILE A 389 -13.50 -22.51 -13.92
N GLY A 390 -13.61 -21.43 -14.69
CA GLY A 390 -13.68 -20.06 -14.15
C GLY A 390 -14.89 -19.86 -13.23
N GLU A 391 -16.06 -20.40 -13.61
CA GLU A 391 -17.29 -20.32 -12.79
C GLU A 391 -17.14 -21.10 -11.47
N TRP A 392 -16.56 -22.30 -11.51
CA TRP A 392 -16.28 -23.10 -10.30
C TRP A 392 -15.32 -22.38 -9.36
N LEU A 393 -14.26 -21.80 -9.91
CA LEU A 393 -13.29 -21.01 -9.14
C LEU A 393 -13.94 -19.74 -8.57
N ALA A 394 -14.82 -19.06 -9.31
CA ALA A 394 -15.57 -17.91 -8.85
C ALA A 394 -16.52 -18.25 -7.71
N ALA A 395 -17.23 -19.39 -7.80
CA ALA A 395 -18.08 -19.89 -6.71
C ALA A 395 -17.26 -20.17 -5.45
N ALA A 396 -16.10 -20.81 -5.58
CA ALA A 396 -15.19 -21.06 -4.48
C ALA A 396 -14.61 -19.75 -3.90
N ALA A 397 -14.25 -18.78 -4.74
CA ALA A 397 -13.79 -17.46 -4.32
C ALA A 397 -14.88 -16.70 -3.57
N LYS A 398 -16.13 -16.69 -4.07
CA LYS A 398 -17.28 -16.06 -3.42
C LYS A 398 -17.50 -16.66 -2.02
N TRP A 399 -17.54 -17.97 -1.90
CA TRP A 399 -17.69 -18.65 -0.61
C TRP A 399 -16.53 -18.34 0.35
N GLY A 400 -15.29 -18.42 -0.13
CA GLY A 400 -14.12 -18.11 0.68
C GLY A 400 -14.08 -16.64 1.11
N THR A 401 -14.53 -15.71 0.27
CA THR A 401 -14.64 -14.29 0.62
C THR A 401 -15.73 -14.04 1.67
N TRP A 402 -16.87 -14.72 1.54
CA TRP A 402 -17.90 -14.71 2.57
C TRP A 402 -17.36 -15.19 3.92
N LEU A 403 -16.63 -16.32 3.93
CA LEU A 403 -16.03 -16.86 5.17
C LEU A 403 -14.99 -15.89 5.76
N LEU A 404 -14.18 -15.23 4.92
CA LEU A 404 -13.23 -14.22 5.37
C LEU A 404 -13.95 -13.05 6.05
N ARG A 405 -15.03 -12.56 5.44
CA ARG A 405 -15.84 -11.47 5.97
C ARG A 405 -16.42 -11.85 7.35
N GLU A 406 -17.08 -13.00 7.46
CA GLU A 406 -17.64 -13.49 8.74
C GLU A 406 -16.58 -13.61 9.84
N ALA A 407 -15.38 -14.11 9.48
CA ALA A 407 -14.28 -14.21 10.45
C ALA A 407 -13.79 -12.83 10.93
N VAL A 408 -13.74 -11.84 10.04
CA VAL A 408 -13.32 -10.47 10.38
C VAL A 408 -14.41 -9.76 11.21
N GLU A 409 -15.66 -9.87 10.81
CA GLU A 409 -16.82 -9.34 11.56
C GLU A 409 -16.91 -9.96 12.96
N TRP A 410 -16.67 -11.29 13.07
CA TRP A 410 -16.60 -11.95 14.38
C TRP A 410 -15.51 -11.36 15.27
N VAL A 411 -14.30 -11.10 14.75
CA VAL A 411 -13.22 -10.47 15.54
C VAL A 411 -13.59 -9.05 15.98
N GLU A 412 -14.28 -8.29 15.11
CA GLU A 412 -14.77 -6.94 15.46
C GLU A 412 -15.71 -6.98 16.69
N THR A 413 -16.56 -8.00 16.81
CA THR A 413 -17.51 -8.14 17.92
C THR A 413 -16.85 -8.48 19.26
N LEU A 414 -15.57 -8.88 19.28
CA LEU A 414 -14.86 -9.22 20.50
C LEU A 414 -14.68 -7.98 21.40
N PRO A 415 -14.82 -8.12 22.74
CA PRO A 415 -14.70 -7.00 23.65
C PRO A 415 -13.30 -6.37 23.58
N GLY A 416 -13.24 -5.05 23.44
CA GLY A 416 -11.97 -4.33 23.35
C GLY A 416 -11.22 -4.58 22.05
N SER A 417 -11.91 -4.81 20.91
CA SER A 417 -11.29 -5.06 19.60
C SER A 417 -10.35 -3.94 19.17
N THR A 418 -10.64 -2.71 19.54
CA THR A 418 -9.83 -1.53 19.23
C THR A 418 -9.46 -0.73 20.48
N THR A 419 -8.25 -0.20 20.49
CA THR A 419 -7.83 0.86 21.40
C THR A 419 -7.76 2.15 20.65
N GLN A 420 -8.51 3.17 21.11
CA GLN A 420 -8.47 4.52 20.55
C GLN A 420 -7.47 5.34 21.33
N LEU A 421 -6.43 5.81 20.66
CA LEU A 421 -5.39 6.65 21.22
C LEU A 421 -4.74 7.44 20.10
N SER A 422 -4.90 8.74 20.07
CA SER A 422 -4.21 9.62 19.14
C SER A 422 -2.86 10.06 19.72
N LEU A 423 -1.79 9.90 18.97
CA LEU A 423 -0.46 10.31 19.38
C LEU A 423 0.00 11.53 18.58
N HIS A 424 0.66 12.46 19.26
CA HIS A 424 1.33 13.58 18.61
C HIS A 424 2.63 13.15 17.92
N ALA A 425 3.09 13.92 16.93
CA ALA A 425 4.28 13.61 16.17
C ALA A 425 5.53 13.40 17.05
N TRP A 426 5.70 14.21 18.09
CA TRP A 426 6.82 14.08 19.03
C TRP A 426 6.73 12.82 19.88
N SER A 427 5.52 12.39 20.24
CA SER A 427 5.27 11.12 20.93
C SER A 427 5.67 9.92 20.06
N VAL A 428 5.43 10.01 18.76
CA VAL A 428 5.89 8.99 17.78
C VAL A 428 7.41 8.91 17.74
N VAL A 429 8.11 10.04 17.70
CA VAL A 429 9.59 10.08 17.73
C VAL A 429 10.13 9.44 19.00
N ALA A 430 9.54 9.77 20.17
CA ALA A 430 9.93 9.20 21.44
C ALA A 430 9.69 7.67 21.50
N LEU A 431 8.54 7.19 20.98
CA LEU A 431 8.25 5.75 20.88
C LEU A 431 9.26 5.01 20.01
N TYR A 432 9.61 5.56 18.83
CA TYR A 432 10.67 4.96 18.02
C TYR A 432 12.01 4.97 18.71
N GLY A 433 12.34 6.02 19.49
CA GLY A 433 13.51 6.05 20.35
C GLY A 433 13.52 4.89 21.35
N ALA A 434 12.40 4.64 22.03
CA ALA A 434 12.25 3.51 22.96
C ALA A 434 12.42 2.15 22.24
N ILE A 435 11.80 1.98 21.06
CA ILE A 435 11.95 0.77 20.24
C ILE A 435 13.39 0.54 19.86
N VAL A 436 14.12 1.56 19.41
CA VAL A 436 15.55 1.46 19.05
C VAL A 436 16.40 1.10 20.28
N CYS A 437 16.17 1.73 21.43
CA CYS A 437 16.86 1.37 22.67
C CYS A 437 16.64 -0.08 23.06
N ALA A 438 15.36 -0.56 22.98
CA ALA A 438 15.02 -1.95 23.24
C ALA A 438 15.72 -2.91 22.27
N MET A 439 15.75 -2.58 20.99
CA MET A 439 16.46 -3.37 19.96
C MET A 439 17.97 -3.43 20.22
N LEU A 440 18.59 -2.32 20.61
CA LEU A 440 20.02 -2.27 20.92
C LEU A 440 20.33 -3.07 22.19
N MET A 441 19.46 -3.03 23.18
CA MET A 441 19.55 -3.85 24.40
C MET A 441 19.51 -5.35 24.04
N ILE A 442 18.54 -5.77 23.22
CA ILE A 442 18.43 -7.16 22.76
C ILE A 442 19.67 -7.57 21.92
N ARG A 443 20.20 -6.65 21.12
CA ARG A 443 21.37 -6.92 20.28
C ARG A 443 22.67 -7.08 21.10
N SER A 444 22.83 -6.31 22.17
CA SER A 444 24.03 -6.35 23.01
C SER A 444 24.12 -7.63 23.86
N GLY A 445 22.99 -8.36 24.02
CA GLY A 445 22.91 -9.54 24.88
C GLY A 445 23.13 -9.24 26.38
N LYS A 446 23.28 -7.98 26.74
CA LYS A 446 23.49 -7.51 28.11
C LYS A 446 22.49 -6.41 28.42
N VAL A 447 21.80 -6.54 29.55
CA VAL A 447 20.92 -5.49 30.05
C VAL A 447 21.78 -4.40 30.67
N HIS A 448 22.21 -3.45 29.86
CA HIS A 448 22.86 -2.26 30.39
C HIS A 448 21.79 -1.27 30.86
N TRP A 449 21.93 -0.77 32.09
CA TRP A 449 21.01 0.16 32.70
C TRP A 449 20.76 1.44 31.87
N TRP A 450 21.73 1.87 31.07
CA TRP A 450 21.59 3.00 30.13
C TRP A 450 20.46 2.81 29.11
N TRP A 451 20.25 1.59 28.63
CA TRP A 451 19.16 1.30 27.70
C TRP A 451 17.81 1.38 28.39
N LEU A 452 17.75 0.93 29.65
CA LEU A 452 16.53 1.04 30.46
C LEU A 452 16.21 2.51 30.76
N VAL A 453 17.21 3.33 31.10
CA VAL A 453 17.04 4.78 31.28
C VAL A 453 16.56 5.43 29.98
N GLY A 454 17.14 5.06 28.83
CA GLY A 454 16.69 5.54 27.53
C GLY A 454 15.23 5.20 27.24
N ILE A 455 14.83 3.96 27.44
CA ILE A 455 13.43 3.50 27.26
C ILE A 455 12.49 4.26 28.21
N ILE A 456 12.79 4.31 29.50
CA ILE A 456 11.97 5.01 30.49
C ILE A 456 11.89 6.49 30.16
N GLY A 457 13.02 7.14 29.81
CA GLY A 457 13.04 8.54 29.43
C GLY A 457 12.15 8.84 28.22
N CYS A 458 12.21 7.99 27.19
CA CYS A 458 11.33 8.11 26.03
C CYS A 458 9.84 7.92 26.38
N LEU A 459 9.51 6.92 27.21
CA LEU A 459 8.11 6.69 27.64
C LEU A 459 7.60 7.82 28.54
N CYS A 460 8.42 8.35 29.47
CA CYS A 460 8.07 9.53 30.23
C CYS A 460 7.89 10.76 29.35
N GLY A 461 8.71 10.90 28.30
CA GLY A 461 8.54 11.93 27.27
C GLY A 461 7.19 11.84 26.57
N VAL A 462 6.77 10.66 26.15
CA VAL A 462 5.44 10.44 25.57
C VAL A 462 4.34 10.88 26.54
N LEU A 463 4.37 10.40 27.78
CA LEU A 463 3.37 10.75 28.78
C LEU A 463 3.32 12.26 29.05
N SER A 464 4.49 12.90 29.16
CA SER A 464 4.57 14.35 29.38
C SER A 464 4.01 15.16 28.20
N ILE A 465 4.31 14.76 26.97
CA ILE A 465 3.83 15.41 25.75
C ILE A 465 2.29 15.30 25.70
N GLU A 466 1.74 14.10 25.85
CA GLU A 466 0.30 13.88 25.78
C GLU A 466 -0.45 14.61 26.94
N LEU A 467 0.12 14.65 28.14
CA LEU A 467 -0.46 15.38 29.29
C LEU A 467 -0.44 16.91 29.11
N ILE A 468 0.59 17.45 28.44
CA ILE A 468 0.66 18.90 28.16
C ILE A 468 -0.39 19.31 27.10
N ILE A 469 -0.68 18.43 26.17
CA ILE A 469 -1.58 18.72 25.04
C ILE A 469 -3.05 18.49 25.43
N LEU A 470 -3.32 17.62 26.42
CA LEU A 470 -4.66 17.40 26.99
C LEU A 470 -5.12 18.56 27.92
N LYS A 471 -4.22 19.48 28.28
CA LYS A 471 -4.53 20.72 29.02
C LYS A 471 -4.76 21.88 28.06
#